data_8479789fe48a0f0643f2256e7fe60354
#
_entry.id   8479789fe48a0f0643f2256e7fe60354
#
_cell.length_a   1.000
_cell.length_b   1.000
_cell.length_c   1.000
_cell.angle_alpha   90.00
_cell.angle_beta   90.00
_cell.angle_gamma   90.00
#
_symmetry.space_group_name_H-M   'P 1'
#
loop_
_entity.id
_entity.type
_entity.pdbx_description
1 polymer ?
#
loop_
_entity_poly.entity_id
_entity_poly.type
_entity_poly.pdbx_seq_one_letter_code
_entity_poly.pdbx_strand_id
1 'polypeptide(L)'
;MNRQITRVAVGALVLLAALVVGTTYWQAWAATGLADRQDNSIQRVAQFKVDRGRIYAADGRTVLADNVPKRVAGQTLYFRRYPQHGLAAHIVGYSTQVRSRAGLERSENDFLTGANTNLSTLLDTTFDKLKGATVEGNDLYLTLRPGAQRIALNALGGKCGAAVAIEPRTGRVLVSVSSPTYDPNLVETNFAAASRAKFGCGPLLNRATAGLYTPGSTFKAVTAAAALDSGRYTPDSSFNDPGYCTEYGDRVNNYDTSSPFGNVSFADALQHSINSVFCNIGKDLGGLAIVRKMKRFGFYSVPPLETPVNERAPSGLYNRSRLVDPKEESQIDPGRLAFGQGPTHAEPRVTPLQMAIVAAAVANSGQVMRPYVVERVVAPDGTVVSRTKPDRLGQAVRPEHAQELTEMMERVVSGGTGTAAAIPGIRVAGKTGTAESGVAGRNTTSFLCFAPADNPRVAVAVILERQSGTGGTTAAPIAKAIMEALVR
;
A
#
# COMPACT_ATOMS: atom_id res chain seq x y z
N MET A 1 34.05 -60.65 8.72
CA MET A 1 33.87 -60.02 7.40
C MET A 1 32.47 -59.39 7.23
N ASN A 2 31.38 -60.12 7.45
CA ASN A 2 30.02 -59.57 7.23
C ASN A 2 29.68 -58.30 8.06
N ARG A 3 30.06 -58.19 9.33
CA ARG A 3 29.75 -56.98 10.15
C ARG A 3 30.46 -55.70 9.69
N GLN A 4 31.63 -55.84 9.08
CA GLN A 4 32.35 -54.65 8.53
C GLN A 4 31.71 -54.19 7.19
N ILE A 5 31.31 -55.16 6.35
CA ILE A 5 30.61 -54.87 5.09
C ILE A 5 29.27 -54.20 5.37
N THR A 6 28.52 -54.71 6.37
CA THR A 6 27.24 -54.08 6.78
C THR A 6 27.43 -52.65 7.27
N ARG A 7 28.47 -52.36 8.09
CA ARG A 7 28.77 -51.00 8.57
C ARG A 7 29.11 -50.04 7.41
N VAL A 8 29.89 -50.51 6.43
CA VAL A 8 30.23 -49.72 5.24
C VAL A 8 28.98 -49.48 4.39
N ALA A 9 28.13 -50.47 4.18
CA ALA A 9 26.89 -50.36 3.43
C ALA A 9 25.90 -49.38 4.11
N VAL A 10 25.75 -49.46 5.44
CA VAL A 10 24.92 -48.48 6.19
C VAL A 10 25.52 -47.08 6.09
N GLY A 11 26.82 -46.90 6.19
CA GLY A 11 27.49 -45.62 6.00
C GLY A 11 27.24 -45.02 4.59
N ALA A 12 27.32 -45.86 3.56
CA ALA A 12 27.06 -45.45 2.19
C ALA A 12 25.58 -45.03 1.98
N LEU A 13 24.64 -45.77 2.57
CA LEU A 13 23.21 -45.42 2.52
C LEU A 13 22.90 -44.10 3.23
N VAL A 14 23.53 -43.82 4.37
CA VAL A 14 23.38 -42.55 5.08
C VAL A 14 23.93 -41.40 4.27
N LEU A 15 25.09 -41.58 3.65
CA LEU A 15 25.66 -40.55 2.75
C LEU A 15 24.80 -40.32 1.50
N LEU A 16 24.24 -41.38 0.92
CA LEU A 16 23.31 -41.25 -0.22
C LEU A 16 22.03 -40.52 0.18
N ALA A 17 21.45 -40.86 1.34
CA ALA A 17 20.28 -40.15 1.87
C ALA A 17 20.58 -38.68 2.17
N ALA A 18 21.73 -38.35 2.76
CA ALA A 18 22.16 -36.96 2.97
C ALA A 18 22.35 -36.20 1.64
N LEU A 19 22.90 -36.87 0.62
CA LEU A 19 23.04 -36.28 -0.72
C LEU A 19 21.68 -35.98 -1.35
N VAL A 20 20.74 -36.94 -1.29
CA VAL A 20 19.38 -36.77 -1.81
C VAL A 20 18.65 -35.62 -1.10
N VAL A 21 18.70 -35.58 0.25
CA VAL A 21 18.10 -34.48 1.03
C VAL A 21 18.74 -33.14 0.68
N GLY A 22 20.08 -33.09 0.62
CA GLY A 22 20.82 -31.88 0.26
C GLY A 22 20.49 -31.38 -1.16
N THR A 23 20.49 -32.29 -2.14
CA THR A 23 20.16 -31.91 -3.54
C THR A 23 18.69 -31.49 -3.66
N THR A 24 17.77 -32.17 -2.99
CA THR A 24 16.34 -31.80 -2.97
C THR A 24 16.13 -30.43 -2.34
N TYR A 25 16.78 -30.13 -1.21
CA TYR A 25 16.74 -28.82 -0.60
C TYR A 25 17.24 -27.73 -1.53
N TRP A 26 18.40 -27.91 -2.17
CA TRP A 26 18.98 -26.93 -3.08
C TRP A 26 18.20 -26.78 -4.38
N GLN A 27 17.60 -27.84 -4.91
CA GLN A 27 16.83 -27.81 -6.15
C GLN A 27 15.38 -27.36 -5.97
N ALA A 28 14.72 -27.71 -4.88
CA ALA A 28 13.32 -27.38 -4.64
C ALA A 28 13.09 -26.08 -3.88
N TRP A 29 13.95 -25.75 -2.90
CA TRP A 29 13.73 -24.57 -2.05
C TRP A 29 14.74 -23.46 -2.26
N ALA A 30 16.03 -23.78 -2.40
CA ALA A 30 17.05 -22.75 -2.57
C ALA A 30 17.21 -22.29 -4.01
N ALA A 31 16.72 -23.07 -5.00
CA ALA A 31 16.87 -22.77 -6.43
C ALA A 31 16.21 -21.43 -6.83
N THR A 32 15.02 -21.13 -6.31
CA THR A 32 14.34 -19.85 -6.56
C THR A 32 15.11 -18.67 -6.01
N GLY A 33 15.64 -18.78 -4.77
CA GLY A 33 16.46 -17.74 -4.17
C GLY A 33 17.83 -17.55 -4.84
N LEU A 34 18.37 -18.62 -5.48
CA LEU A 34 19.63 -18.56 -6.22
C LEU A 34 19.41 -18.05 -7.66
N ALA A 35 18.28 -18.38 -8.29
CA ALA A 35 17.92 -17.86 -9.60
C ALA A 35 17.70 -16.34 -9.59
N ASP A 36 17.19 -15.80 -8.48
CA ASP A 36 17.00 -14.36 -8.26
C ASP A 36 18.27 -13.60 -7.86
N ARG A 37 19.39 -14.30 -7.63
CA ARG A 37 20.66 -13.61 -7.34
C ARG A 37 21.16 -12.84 -8.54
N GLN A 38 21.52 -11.58 -8.30
CA GLN A 38 22.05 -10.64 -9.29
C GLN A 38 23.30 -11.13 -10.06
N ASP A 39 23.96 -12.18 -9.56
CA ASP A 39 25.25 -12.70 -10.05
C ASP A 39 25.13 -13.66 -11.21
N ASN A 40 23.90 -14.10 -11.57
CA ASN A 40 23.72 -15.10 -12.62
C ASN A 40 23.56 -14.44 -14.01
N SER A 41 24.68 -13.97 -14.55
CA SER A 41 24.73 -13.28 -15.86
C SER A 41 24.23 -14.15 -17.04
N ILE A 42 24.42 -15.47 -16.99
CA ILE A 42 24.00 -16.40 -18.04
C ILE A 42 22.46 -16.50 -18.09
N GLN A 43 21.82 -16.63 -16.96
CA GLN A 43 20.35 -16.68 -16.90
C GLN A 43 19.73 -15.32 -17.28
N ARG A 44 20.38 -14.19 -16.94
CA ARG A 44 19.94 -12.87 -17.38
C ARG A 44 19.92 -12.71 -18.88
N VAL A 45 20.99 -13.10 -19.58
CA VAL A 45 21.02 -13.02 -21.05
C VAL A 45 19.95 -13.92 -21.68
N ALA A 46 19.70 -15.12 -21.11
CA ALA A 46 18.65 -16.01 -21.59
C ALA A 46 17.25 -15.40 -21.49
N GLN A 47 16.98 -14.58 -20.46
CA GLN A 47 15.68 -13.90 -20.27
C GLN A 47 15.41 -12.81 -21.32
N PHE A 48 16.45 -12.19 -21.92
CA PHE A 48 16.27 -11.22 -23.01
C PHE A 48 15.95 -11.87 -24.37
N LYS A 49 16.00 -13.20 -24.46
CA LYS A 49 15.52 -13.93 -25.64
C LYS A 49 14.01 -14.18 -25.62
N VAL A 50 13.36 -13.96 -24.50
CA VAL A 50 11.92 -14.08 -24.34
C VAL A 50 11.26 -12.75 -24.71
N ASP A 51 10.25 -12.78 -25.60
CA ASP A 51 9.36 -11.63 -25.80
C ASP A 51 8.43 -11.55 -24.60
N ARG A 52 8.85 -10.75 -23.62
CA ARG A 52 8.24 -10.64 -22.30
C ARG A 52 6.84 -10.05 -22.43
N GLY A 53 5.84 -10.62 -21.78
CA GLY A 53 4.45 -10.15 -21.81
C GLY A 53 4.33 -8.64 -21.51
N ARG A 54 3.34 -7.99 -22.09
CA ARG A 54 3.05 -6.58 -21.89
C ARG A 54 2.33 -6.35 -20.57
N ILE A 55 2.43 -5.13 -20.05
CA ILE A 55 1.65 -4.70 -18.88
C ILE A 55 0.71 -3.58 -19.32
N TYR A 56 -0.59 -3.81 -19.15
CA TYR A 56 -1.65 -2.89 -19.52
C TYR A 56 -2.31 -2.26 -18.29
N ALA A 57 -2.77 -1.02 -18.43
CA ALA A 57 -3.65 -0.41 -17.46
C ALA A 57 -5.08 -0.99 -17.54
N ALA A 58 -5.97 -0.55 -16.64
CA ALA A 58 -7.34 -1.07 -16.52
C ALA A 58 -8.21 -0.88 -17.77
N ASP A 59 -7.87 0.07 -18.65
CA ASP A 59 -8.58 0.31 -19.92
C ASP A 59 -8.25 -0.74 -21.00
N GLY A 60 -7.27 -1.63 -20.74
CA GLY A 60 -6.80 -2.65 -21.68
C GLY A 60 -6.11 -2.10 -22.94
N ARG A 61 -5.85 -0.80 -23.00
CA ARG A 61 -5.26 -0.10 -24.16
C ARG A 61 -3.97 0.64 -23.81
N THR A 62 -3.93 1.28 -22.65
CA THR A 62 -2.74 2.01 -22.20
C THR A 62 -1.66 1.00 -21.82
N VAL A 63 -0.62 0.92 -22.64
CA VAL A 63 0.55 0.08 -22.41
C VAL A 63 1.48 0.74 -21.40
N LEU A 64 1.72 0.09 -20.28
CA LEU A 64 2.62 0.56 -19.21
C LEU A 64 4.03 0.02 -19.36
N ALA A 65 4.16 -1.21 -19.91
CA ALA A 65 5.43 -1.81 -20.26
C ALA A 65 5.29 -2.68 -21.52
N ASP A 66 6.22 -2.55 -22.46
CA ASP A 66 6.36 -3.36 -23.67
C ASP A 66 7.84 -3.68 -23.97
N ASN A 67 8.11 -4.27 -25.11
CA ASN A 67 9.45 -4.66 -25.52
C ASN A 67 9.87 -3.95 -26.81
N VAL A 68 11.18 -3.69 -26.92
CA VAL A 68 11.83 -3.25 -28.15
C VAL A 68 12.81 -4.35 -28.59
N PRO A 69 12.54 -5.05 -29.71
CA PRO A 69 13.47 -6.05 -30.23
C PRO A 69 14.72 -5.37 -30.80
N LYS A 70 15.90 -5.93 -30.51
CA LYS A 70 17.19 -5.51 -31.08
C LYS A 70 17.97 -6.74 -31.50
N ARG A 71 18.62 -6.70 -32.67
CA ARG A 71 19.56 -7.73 -33.13
C ARG A 71 20.93 -7.48 -32.51
N VAL A 72 21.40 -8.44 -31.72
CA VAL A 72 22.72 -8.43 -31.10
C VAL A 72 23.41 -9.77 -31.39
N ALA A 73 24.58 -9.74 -32.02
CA ALA A 73 25.35 -10.93 -32.41
C ALA A 73 24.51 -12.01 -33.13
N GLY A 74 23.63 -11.60 -34.06
CA GLY A 74 22.79 -12.49 -34.85
C GLY A 74 21.54 -13.00 -34.14
N GLN A 75 21.34 -12.69 -32.86
CA GLN A 75 20.16 -13.09 -32.10
C GLN A 75 19.24 -11.89 -31.84
N THR A 76 17.93 -12.10 -31.79
CA THR A 76 16.97 -11.08 -31.37
C THR A 76 16.87 -11.09 -29.85
N LEU A 77 17.12 -9.95 -29.25
CA LEU A 77 16.96 -9.69 -27.81
C LEU A 77 15.87 -8.66 -27.61
N TYR A 78 15.05 -8.85 -26.58
CA TYR A 78 13.91 -8.01 -26.24
C TYR A 78 14.23 -7.15 -25.01
N PHE A 79 14.27 -5.83 -25.21
CA PHE A 79 14.58 -4.85 -24.17
C PHE A 79 13.31 -4.17 -23.69
N ARG A 80 13.16 -4.05 -22.37
CA ARG A 80 11.98 -3.44 -21.79
C ARG A 80 11.91 -1.95 -22.11
N ARG A 81 10.69 -1.47 -22.39
CA ARG A 81 10.36 -0.07 -22.59
C ARG A 81 9.10 0.27 -21.79
N TYR A 82 9.04 1.49 -21.26
CA TYR A 82 7.94 2.01 -20.43
C TYR A 82 7.36 3.25 -21.11
N PRO A 83 6.35 3.09 -22.02
CA PRO A 83 5.83 4.18 -22.85
C PRO A 83 5.19 5.32 -22.05
N GLN A 84 4.68 5.03 -20.84
CA GLN A 84 4.07 6.02 -19.95
C GLN A 84 5.05 6.62 -18.94
N HIS A 85 6.36 6.35 -19.08
CA HIS A 85 7.41 6.87 -18.20
C HIS A 85 7.07 6.65 -16.71
N GLY A 86 7.02 7.72 -15.91
CA GLY A 86 6.80 7.67 -14.47
C GLY A 86 5.35 7.43 -14.02
N LEU A 87 4.38 7.24 -14.93
CA LEU A 87 2.96 7.19 -14.60
C LEU A 87 2.61 6.10 -13.56
N ALA A 88 3.17 4.91 -13.70
CA ALA A 88 2.95 3.77 -12.81
C ALA A 88 4.26 3.12 -12.35
N ALA A 89 5.36 3.88 -12.35
CA ALA A 89 6.71 3.38 -12.13
C ALA A 89 6.87 2.57 -10.84
N HIS A 90 6.23 2.98 -9.74
CA HIS A 90 6.36 2.32 -8.44
C HIS A 90 5.53 1.03 -8.30
N ILE A 91 4.57 0.80 -9.20
CA ILE A 91 3.80 -0.46 -9.25
C ILE A 91 4.40 -1.39 -10.30
N VAL A 92 4.58 -0.89 -11.53
CA VAL A 92 5.15 -1.68 -12.62
C VAL A 92 6.61 -2.04 -12.32
N GLY A 93 7.38 -1.09 -11.80
CA GLY A 93 8.80 -1.27 -11.55
C GLY A 93 9.63 -1.11 -12.83
N TYR A 94 10.70 -1.87 -12.90
CA TYR A 94 11.61 -1.95 -14.03
C TYR A 94 12.22 -3.34 -14.17
N SER A 95 12.65 -3.69 -15.38
CA SER A 95 13.46 -4.87 -15.69
C SER A 95 14.67 -4.42 -16.50
N THR A 96 15.88 -4.63 -15.97
CA THR A 96 17.14 -4.14 -16.52
C THR A 96 18.17 -5.27 -16.66
N GLN A 97 19.17 -5.06 -17.48
CA GLN A 97 20.27 -6.02 -17.65
C GLN A 97 21.23 -6.03 -16.45
N VAL A 98 21.52 -4.82 -15.90
CA VAL A 98 22.57 -4.64 -14.89
C VAL A 98 22.04 -4.55 -13.48
N ARG A 99 20.84 -3.94 -13.28
CA ARG A 99 20.31 -3.58 -11.96
C ARG A 99 19.15 -4.43 -11.48
N SER A 100 18.92 -5.62 -12.05
CA SER A 100 17.83 -6.51 -11.68
C SER A 100 16.42 -5.95 -12.00
N ARG A 101 15.44 -6.23 -11.16
CA ARG A 101 14.02 -5.91 -11.34
C ARG A 101 13.40 -5.35 -10.07
N ALA A 102 12.33 -4.57 -10.21
CA ALA A 102 11.50 -4.03 -9.14
C ALA A 102 10.02 -4.11 -9.51
N GLY A 103 9.14 -3.88 -8.54
CA GLY A 103 7.69 -3.87 -8.76
C GLY A 103 7.17 -5.18 -9.38
N LEU A 104 6.09 -5.09 -10.15
CA LEU A 104 5.49 -6.24 -10.83
C LEU A 104 6.43 -6.90 -11.83
N GLU A 105 7.37 -6.17 -12.42
CA GLU A 105 8.41 -6.77 -13.26
C GLU A 105 9.22 -7.83 -12.51
N ARG A 106 9.32 -7.72 -11.17
CA ARG A 106 10.00 -8.69 -10.31
C ARG A 106 9.03 -9.75 -9.81
N SER A 107 7.93 -9.36 -9.19
CA SER A 107 7.01 -10.30 -8.53
C SER A 107 6.23 -11.19 -9.51
N GLU A 108 5.89 -10.64 -10.69
CA GLU A 108 5.14 -11.35 -11.73
C GLU A 108 6.05 -11.85 -12.87
N ASN A 109 7.35 -11.97 -12.60
CA ASN A 109 8.34 -12.38 -13.57
C ASN A 109 7.98 -13.67 -14.30
N ASP A 110 7.49 -14.67 -13.56
CA ASP A 110 7.21 -16.00 -14.12
C ASP A 110 6.05 -15.97 -15.11
N PHE A 111 5.02 -15.16 -14.84
CA PHE A 111 3.97 -14.89 -15.82
C PHE A 111 4.51 -14.14 -17.03
N LEU A 112 5.22 -13.04 -16.78
CA LEU A 112 5.76 -12.20 -17.85
C LEU A 112 6.78 -12.91 -18.76
N THR A 113 7.37 -14.01 -18.32
CA THR A 113 8.32 -14.82 -19.13
C THR A 113 7.71 -16.13 -19.63
N GLY A 114 6.44 -16.41 -19.31
CA GLY A 114 5.81 -17.69 -19.65
C GLY A 114 6.38 -18.89 -18.88
N ALA A 115 7.15 -18.66 -17.82
CA ALA A 115 7.73 -19.74 -16.99
C ALA A 115 6.70 -20.43 -16.08
N ASN A 116 5.52 -19.84 -15.93
CA ASN A 116 4.45 -20.33 -15.05
C ASN A 116 3.47 -21.27 -15.75
N THR A 117 3.98 -22.08 -16.68
CA THR A 117 3.18 -22.95 -17.53
C THR A 117 2.99 -24.33 -16.93
N ASN A 118 1.77 -24.90 -17.08
CA ASN A 118 1.46 -26.30 -16.78
C ASN A 118 2.35 -27.26 -17.60
N LEU A 119 2.50 -28.51 -17.14
CA LEU A 119 3.35 -29.54 -17.76
C LEU A 119 3.08 -29.73 -19.28
N SER A 120 1.84 -29.56 -19.74
CA SER A 120 1.47 -29.59 -21.17
C SER A 120 2.14 -28.45 -21.95
N THR A 121 2.11 -27.24 -21.42
CA THR A 121 2.71 -26.06 -22.05
C THR A 121 4.25 -26.09 -21.98
N LEU A 122 4.83 -26.76 -20.96
CA LEU A 122 6.28 -27.04 -20.92
C LEU A 122 6.73 -27.95 -22.09
N LEU A 123 5.91 -28.92 -22.46
CA LEU A 123 6.20 -29.79 -23.62
C LEU A 123 6.11 -28.98 -24.92
N ASP A 124 5.05 -28.19 -25.11
CA ASP A 124 4.85 -27.35 -26.31
C ASP A 124 5.96 -26.27 -26.42
N THR A 125 6.29 -25.58 -25.36
CA THR A 125 7.39 -24.58 -25.35
C THR A 125 8.75 -25.22 -25.55
N THR A 126 8.96 -26.49 -25.17
CA THR A 126 10.21 -27.21 -25.42
C THR A 126 10.31 -27.60 -26.90
N PHE A 127 9.21 -28.05 -27.51
CA PHE A 127 9.14 -28.32 -28.96
C PHE A 127 9.29 -27.04 -29.77
N ASP A 128 8.71 -25.93 -29.36
CA ASP A 128 8.83 -24.62 -30.03
C ASP A 128 10.24 -24.05 -29.92
N LYS A 129 10.90 -24.18 -28.77
CA LYS A 129 12.34 -23.86 -28.62
C LYS A 129 13.23 -24.68 -29.54
N LEU A 130 12.92 -25.96 -29.74
CA LEU A 130 13.64 -26.84 -30.67
C LEU A 130 13.41 -26.40 -32.10
N LYS A 131 12.26 -25.80 -32.42
CA LYS A 131 11.95 -25.24 -33.77
C LYS A 131 12.46 -23.82 -33.98
N GLY A 132 13.11 -23.20 -32.96
CA GLY A 132 13.61 -21.83 -33.04
C GLY A 132 12.54 -20.75 -32.91
N ALA A 133 11.32 -21.07 -32.42
CA ALA A 133 10.27 -20.13 -32.19
C ALA A 133 10.60 -19.22 -31.01
N THR A 134 10.17 -17.96 -31.09
CA THR A 134 10.29 -17.00 -29.97
C THR A 134 9.34 -17.41 -28.83
N VAL A 135 9.86 -17.52 -27.63
CA VAL A 135 9.02 -17.73 -26.43
C VAL A 135 8.38 -16.39 -26.07
N GLU A 136 7.06 -16.36 -26.03
CA GLU A 136 6.27 -15.20 -25.63
C GLU A 136 5.78 -15.35 -24.19
N GLY A 137 5.83 -14.26 -23.42
CA GLY A 137 5.31 -14.21 -22.05
C GLY A 137 3.83 -13.82 -22.01
N ASN A 138 3.21 -13.98 -20.82
CA ASN A 138 1.81 -13.64 -20.63
C ASN A 138 1.64 -12.14 -20.31
N ASP A 139 0.60 -11.54 -20.86
CA ASP A 139 0.25 -10.15 -20.62
C ASP A 139 -0.44 -9.96 -19.26
N LEU A 140 -0.08 -8.88 -18.56
CA LEU A 140 -0.73 -8.47 -17.32
C LEU A 140 -1.70 -7.31 -17.58
N TYR A 141 -2.91 -7.42 -17.05
CA TYR A 141 -3.90 -6.35 -17.04
C TYR A 141 -4.09 -5.86 -15.61
N LEU A 142 -3.80 -4.58 -15.38
CA LEU A 142 -3.86 -3.98 -14.05
C LEU A 142 -5.22 -3.34 -13.77
N THR A 143 -5.49 -3.08 -12.48
CA THR A 143 -6.67 -2.33 -12.03
C THR A 143 -6.49 -0.82 -12.09
N LEU A 144 -5.26 -0.33 -12.32
CA LEU A 144 -4.92 1.09 -12.33
C LEU A 144 -5.63 1.85 -13.47
N ARG A 145 -6.35 2.91 -13.11
CA ARG A 145 -7.05 3.81 -14.06
C ARG A 145 -6.07 4.88 -14.57
N PRO A 146 -5.60 4.83 -15.83
CA PRO A 146 -4.51 5.70 -16.28
C PRO A 146 -4.84 7.19 -16.23
N GLY A 147 -6.09 7.57 -16.50
CA GLY A 147 -6.55 8.95 -16.37
C GLY A 147 -6.50 9.48 -14.94
N ALA A 148 -7.05 8.71 -13.99
CA ALA A 148 -7.02 9.05 -12.56
C ALA A 148 -5.60 9.03 -11.98
N GLN A 149 -4.76 8.10 -12.42
CA GLN A 149 -3.35 8.02 -12.05
C GLN A 149 -2.59 9.29 -12.45
N ARG A 150 -2.84 9.80 -13.67
CA ARG A 150 -2.25 11.05 -14.17
C ARG A 150 -2.73 12.28 -13.39
N ILE A 151 -4.04 12.33 -13.11
CA ILE A 151 -4.63 13.41 -12.30
C ILE A 151 -4.00 13.41 -10.90
N ALA A 152 -3.85 12.25 -10.27
CA ALA A 152 -3.23 12.12 -8.95
C ALA A 152 -1.76 12.58 -8.94
N LEU A 153 -0.95 12.18 -9.93
CA LEU A 153 0.44 12.66 -10.06
C LEU A 153 0.53 14.17 -10.25
N ASN A 154 -0.32 14.72 -11.11
CA ASN A 154 -0.36 16.18 -11.38
C ASN A 154 -0.81 16.94 -10.13
N ALA A 155 -1.82 16.45 -9.40
CA ALA A 155 -2.32 17.07 -8.18
C ALA A 155 -1.28 17.04 -7.03
N LEU A 156 -0.45 16.00 -6.95
CA LEU A 156 0.69 15.99 -6.04
C LEU A 156 1.71 17.08 -6.37
N GLY A 157 1.81 17.51 -7.63
CA GLY A 157 2.58 18.69 -8.05
C GLY A 157 4.05 18.64 -7.66
N GLY A 158 4.66 17.44 -7.62
CA GLY A 158 6.03 17.22 -7.20
C GLY A 158 6.28 17.25 -5.69
N LYS A 159 5.24 17.48 -4.86
CA LYS A 159 5.39 17.37 -3.39
C LYS A 159 5.81 15.97 -3.01
N CYS A 160 6.59 15.85 -1.93
CA CYS A 160 6.93 14.54 -1.37
C CYS A 160 5.69 13.91 -0.71
N GLY A 161 5.27 12.75 -1.19
CA GLY A 161 4.09 12.09 -0.66
C GLY A 161 3.53 11.02 -1.58
N ALA A 162 2.33 10.56 -1.27
CA ALA A 162 1.64 9.55 -2.07
C ALA A 162 0.13 9.68 -1.97
N ALA A 163 -0.55 9.13 -2.97
CA ALA A 163 -2.00 8.95 -2.97
C ALA A 163 -2.36 7.54 -3.43
N VAL A 164 -3.33 6.94 -2.75
CA VAL A 164 -3.87 5.62 -3.08
C VAL A 164 -5.40 5.73 -3.15
N ALA A 165 -5.99 5.14 -4.18
CA ALA A 165 -7.44 4.99 -4.31
C ALA A 165 -7.82 3.52 -4.49
N ILE A 166 -8.80 3.06 -3.71
CA ILE A 166 -9.28 1.67 -3.68
C ILE A 166 -10.79 1.66 -3.94
N GLU A 167 -11.27 0.69 -4.72
CA GLU A 167 -12.70 0.38 -4.83
C GLU A 167 -13.12 -0.42 -3.59
N PRO A 168 -14.00 0.12 -2.72
CA PRO A 168 -14.25 -0.45 -1.39
C PRO A 168 -14.79 -1.89 -1.39
N ARG A 169 -15.66 -2.21 -2.34
CA ARG A 169 -16.35 -3.51 -2.41
C ARG A 169 -15.47 -4.65 -2.92
N THR A 170 -14.43 -4.35 -3.67
CA THR A 170 -13.62 -5.36 -4.34
C THR A 170 -12.17 -5.41 -3.86
N GLY A 171 -11.64 -4.28 -3.37
CA GLY A 171 -10.22 -4.13 -3.06
C GLY A 171 -9.36 -3.72 -4.26
N ARG A 172 -9.94 -3.47 -5.45
CA ARG A 172 -9.19 -3.01 -6.63
C ARG A 172 -8.48 -1.70 -6.34
N VAL A 173 -7.17 -1.67 -6.54
CA VAL A 173 -6.38 -0.45 -6.44
C VAL A 173 -6.50 0.31 -7.75
N LEU A 174 -7.24 1.41 -7.74
CA LEU A 174 -7.54 2.22 -8.93
C LEU A 174 -6.46 3.26 -9.20
N VAL A 175 -5.82 3.75 -8.14
CA VAL A 175 -4.71 4.72 -8.17
C VAL A 175 -3.69 4.32 -7.11
N SER A 176 -2.41 4.33 -7.49
CA SER A 176 -1.28 4.21 -6.57
C SER A 176 -0.13 5.05 -7.11
N VAL A 177 0.04 6.23 -6.55
CA VAL A 177 1.06 7.18 -6.97
C VAL A 177 1.99 7.53 -5.81
N SER A 178 3.28 7.60 -6.12
CA SER A 178 4.32 8.08 -5.23
C SER A 178 5.03 9.26 -5.89
N SER A 179 5.21 10.34 -5.17
CA SER A 179 5.87 11.57 -5.64
C SER A 179 7.06 11.92 -4.75
N PRO A 180 8.19 12.31 -5.35
CA PRO A 180 8.46 12.36 -6.79
C PRO A 180 8.50 10.97 -7.42
N THR A 181 8.11 10.89 -8.71
CA THR A 181 8.23 9.66 -9.51
C THR A 181 9.54 9.67 -10.32
N TYR A 182 9.90 8.51 -10.87
CA TYR A 182 11.05 8.32 -11.75
C TYR A 182 10.63 7.75 -13.10
N ASP A 183 11.49 7.88 -14.12
CA ASP A 183 11.31 7.21 -15.40
C ASP A 183 12.04 5.86 -15.38
N PRO A 184 11.32 4.72 -15.47
CA PRO A 184 11.94 3.40 -15.49
C PRO A 184 12.91 3.18 -16.64
N ASN A 185 12.71 3.86 -17.78
CA ASN A 185 13.64 3.79 -18.93
C ASN A 185 15.04 4.30 -18.59
N LEU A 186 15.16 5.21 -17.64
CA LEU A 186 16.44 5.77 -17.22
C LEU A 186 17.21 4.87 -16.23
N VAL A 187 16.57 3.87 -15.64
CA VAL A 187 17.24 3.01 -14.63
C VAL A 187 18.40 2.23 -15.24
N GLU A 188 18.29 1.78 -16.50
CA GLU A 188 19.37 1.13 -17.22
C GLU A 188 20.38 2.14 -17.76
N THR A 189 19.91 3.21 -18.39
CA THR A 189 20.73 4.10 -19.22
C THR A 189 21.36 5.25 -18.45
N ASN A 190 20.66 5.77 -17.43
CA ASN A 190 21.11 6.90 -16.60
C ASN A 190 20.53 6.83 -15.18
N PHE A 191 21.04 5.90 -14.39
CA PHE A 191 20.56 5.68 -13.03
C PHE A 191 20.70 6.92 -12.13
N ALA A 192 21.74 7.71 -12.33
CA ALA A 192 21.95 8.96 -11.56
C ALA A 192 20.77 9.94 -11.78
N ALA A 193 20.25 10.03 -13.01
CA ALA A 193 19.06 10.83 -13.30
C ALA A 193 17.79 10.22 -12.74
N ALA A 194 17.62 8.89 -12.84
CA ALA A 194 16.47 8.17 -12.29
C ALA A 194 16.38 8.26 -10.76
N SER A 195 17.51 8.25 -10.06
CA SER A 195 17.59 8.24 -8.59
C SER A 195 17.78 9.62 -7.96
N ARG A 196 17.99 10.66 -8.77
CA ARG A 196 18.25 12.02 -8.27
C ARG A 196 17.09 12.51 -7.40
N ALA A 197 17.42 12.87 -6.17
CA ALA A 197 16.45 13.46 -5.26
C ALA A 197 15.79 14.72 -5.86
N LYS A 198 14.48 14.78 -5.79
CA LYS A 198 13.65 15.91 -6.21
C LYS A 198 12.89 16.42 -4.99
N PHE A 199 12.83 17.74 -4.82
CA PHE A 199 12.15 18.34 -3.66
C PHE A 199 12.67 17.81 -2.30
N GLY A 200 13.92 17.38 -2.24
CA GLY A 200 14.55 16.78 -1.06
C GLY A 200 14.14 15.32 -0.78
N CYS A 201 13.51 14.64 -1.75
CA CYS A 201 13.00 13.27 -1.60
C CYS A 201 13.53 12.35 -2.70
N GLY A 202 13.94 11.14 -2.33
CA GLY A 202 14.36 10.11 -3.29
C GLY A 202 13.17 9.60 -4.11
N PRO A 203 13.25 9.57 -5.45
CA PRO A 203 12.14 9.17 -6.30
C PRO A 203 11.93 7.64 -6.37
N LEU A 204 12.90 6.82 -5.99
CA LEU A 204 12.80 5.36 -6.09
C LEU A 204 11.97 4.73 -4.95
N LEU A 205 11.76 5.45 -3.84
CA LEU A 205 10.94 4.96 -2.75
C LEU A 205 9.46 4.95 -3.15
N ASN A 206 8.84 3.77 -3.10
CA ASN A 206 7.38 3.66 -3.21
C ASN A 206 6.72 4.14 -1.90
N ARG A 207 6.41 5.44 -1.84
CA ARG A 207 5.79 6.05 -0.67
C ARG A 207 4.39 5.52 -0.40
N ALA A 208 3.69 5.05 -1.43
CA ALA A 208 2.33 4.53 -1.28
C ALA A 208 2.29 3.24 -0.43
N THR A 209 3.30 2.38 -0.54
CA THR A 209 3.32 1.04 0.08
C THR A 209 4.41 0.85 1.13
N ALA A 210 5.51 1.60 1.06
CA ALA A 210 6.67 1.47 1.95
C ALA A 210 7.00 2.74 2.75
N GLY A 211 6.45 3.90 2.38
CA GLY A 211 6.59 5.13 3.18
C GLY A 211 5.82 4.99 4.49
N LEU A 212 6.50 5.22 5.62
CA LEU A 212 5.92 5.15 6.96
C LEU A 212 5.80 6.55 7.55
N TYR A 213 4.57 6.96 7.84
CA TYR A 213 4.22 8.31 8.27
C TYR A 213 3.45 8.30 9.58
N THR A 214 3.66 9.31 10.42
CA THR A 214 2.78 9.55 11.58
C THR A 214 1.41 9.98 11.05
N PRO A 215 0.32 9.24 11.34
CA PRO A 215 -0.99 9.51 10.75
C PRO A 215 -1.65 10.79 11.25
N GLY A 216 -1.32 11.21 12.48
CA GLY A 216 -2.02 12.30 13.15
C GLY A 216 -3.54 12.04 13.19
N SER A 217 -4.31 13.09 13.11
CA SER A 217 -5.79 13.02 13.29
C SER A 217 -6.55 12.15 12.26
N THR A 218 -5.92 11.67 11.19
CA THR A 218 -6.60 10.65 10.34
C THR A 218 -6.78 9.33 11.09
N PHE A 219 -5.94 9.06 12.08
CA PHE A 219 -6.05 7.88 12.94
C PHE A 219 -7.31 7.91 13.83
N LYS A 220 -7.91 9.08 14.05
CA LYS A 220 -9.17 9.21 14.78
C LYS A 220 -10.31 8.39 14.17
N ALA A 221 -10.26 8.08 12.88
CA ALA A 221 -11.21 7.14 12.25
C ALA A 221 -11.07 5.72 12.83
N VAL A 222 -9.84 5.26 13.12
CA VAL A 222 -9.61 3.96 13.77
C VAL A 222 -10.06 3.97 15.22
N THR A 223 -9.78 5.06 15.93
CA THR A 223 -10.20 5.23 17.33
C THR A 223 -11.71 5.36 17.45
N ALA A 224 -12.37 6.12 16.56
CA ALA A 224 -13.81 6.24 16.54
C ALA A 224 -14.48 4.87 16.27
N ALA A 225 -13.95 4.09 15.33
CA ALA A 225 -14.40 2.72 15.11
C ALA A 225 -14.22 1.83 16.35
N ALA A 226 -13.15 2.03 17.13
CA ALA A 226 -12.96 1.29 18.39
C ALA A 226 -13.96 1.74 19.46
N ALA A 227 -14.20 3.05 19.55
CA ALA A 227 -15.13 3.64 20.51
C ALA A 227 -16.57 3.18 20.27
N LEU A 228 -17.07 3.32 19.05
CA LEU A 228 -18.40 2.86 18.66
C LEU A 228 -18.56 1.34 18.89
N ASP A 229 -17.60 0.53 18.41
CA ASP A 229 -17.66 -0.95 18.58
C ASP A 229 -17.54 -1.40 20.04
N SER A 230 -17.05 -0.55 20.95
CA SER A 230 -17.03 -0.87 22.38
C SER A 230 -18.44 -0.87 23.00
N GLY A 231 -19.40 -0.21 22.34
CA GLY A 231 -20.77 0.03 22.86
C GLY A 231 -20.86 1.04 23.98
N ARG A 232 -19.73 1.66 24.37
CA ARG A 232 -19.68 2.70 25.42
C ARG A 232 -19.98 4.10 24.89
N TYR A 233 -19.86 4.28 23.58
CA TYR A 233 -20.02 5.58 22.92
C TYR A 233 -20.96 5.46 21.73
N THR A 234 -21.75 6.51 21.53
CA THR A 234 -22.56 6.78 20.35
C THR A 234 -22.15 8.12 19.75
N PRO A 235 -22.55 8.46 18.52
CA PRO A 235 -22.28 9.78 17.95
C PRO A 235 -22.71 10.97 18.82
N ASP A 236 -23.76 10.76 19.62
CA ASP A 236 -24.34 11.80 20.50
C ASP A 236 -23.74 11.82 21.91
N SER A 237 -22.80 10.91 22.23
CA SER A 237 -22.10 10.93 23.53
C SER A 237 -21.47 12.28 23.79
N SER A 238 -21.77 12.86 24.97
CA SER A 238 -21.37 14.23 25.34
C SER A 238 -20.01 14.26 26.03
N PHE A 239 -19.20 15.25 25.69
CA PHE A 239 -17.88 15.53 26.28
C PHE A 239 -17.72 16.99 26.60
N ASN A 240 -16.95 17.29 27.65
CA ASN A 240 -16.47 18.65 27.91
C ASN A 240 -15.05 18.81 27.36
N ASP A 241 -14.84 19.76 26.45
CA ASP A 241 -13.53 20.13 25.91
C ASP A 241 -12.99 21.40 26.56
N PRO A 242 -12.02 21.30 27.48
CA PRO A 242 -11.33 22.45 28.04
C PRO A 242 -10.20 22.99 27.15
N GLY A 243 -10.03 22.49 25.90
CA GLY A 243 -8.94 22.81 24.98
C GLY A 243 -7.72 21.92 25.12
N TYR A 244 -7.69 20.99 26.07
CA TYR A 244 -6.59 20.06 26.31
C TYR A 244 -7.05 18.81 27.06
N CYS A 245 -6.22 17.74 27.01
CA CYS A 245 -6.27 16.65 27.99
C CYS A 245 -4.93 16.57 28.72
N THR A 246 -4.89 15.87 29.87
CA THR A 246 -3.64 15.57 30.58
C THR A 246 -3.28 14.10 30.37
N GLU A 247 -2.06 13.83 29.93
CA GLU A 247 -1.54 12.50 29.69
C GLU A 247 -0.14 12.37 30.31
N TYR A 248 0.03 11.46 31.29
CA TYR A 248 1.26 11.29 32.07
C TYR A 248 1.84 12.58 32.65
N GLY A 249 0.97 13.50 33.08
CA GLY A 249 1.33 14.80 33.64
C GLY A 249 1.53 15.93 32.63
N ASP A 250 1.63 15.60 31.33
CA ASP A 250 1.77 16.58 30.24
C ASP A 250 0.42 17.04 29.70
N ARG A 251 0.35 18.29 29.29
CA ARG A 251 -0.83 18.82 28.57
C ARG A 251 -0.72 18.48 27.10
N VAL A 252 -1.76 17.83 26.56
CA VAL A 252 -1.97 17.56 25.14
C VAL A 252 -3.06 18.51 24.65
N ASN A 253 -2.67 19.52 23.89
CA ASN A 253 -3.55 20.58 23.43
C ASN A 253 -4.33 20.23 22.19
N ASN A 254 -5.47 20.89 22.00
CA ASN A 254 -6.11 20.97 20.70
C ASN A 254 -5.21 21.75 19.71
N TYR A 255 -5.51 21.64 18.40
CA TYR A 255 -4.77 22.40 17.39
C TYR A 255 -4.91 23.92 17.59
N ASP A 256 -6.13 24.39 17.85
CA ASP A 256 -6.39 25.75 18.32
C ASP A 256 -6.49 25.75 19.84
N THR A 257 -5.55 26.40 20.49
CA THR A 257 -5.49 26.51 21.94
C THR A 257 -6.25 27.73 22.48
N SER A 258 -6.68 28.64 21.60
CA SER A 258 -7.31 29.93 21.99
C SER A 258 -8.82 29.81 22.22
N SER A 259 -9.45 28.75 21.69
CA SER A 259 -10.91 28.58 21.72
C SER A 259 -11.29 27.14 22.07
N PRO A 260 -11.43 26.78 23.35
CA PRO A 260 -12.02 25.51 23.75
C PRO A 260 -13.47 25.41 23.29
N PHE A 261 -13.91 24.22 22.87
CA PHE A 261 -15.27 24.02 22.35
C PHE A 261 -16.32 23.87 23.44
N GLY A 262 -15.91 23.64 24.71
CA GLY A 262 -16.84 23.38 25.78
C GLY A 262 -17.59 22.05 25.63
N ASN A 263 -18.92 22.07 25.79
CA ASN A 263 -19.72 20.84 25.65
C ASN A 263 -19.94 20.50 24.15
N VAL A 264 -19.51 19.33 23.78
CA VAL A 264 -19.58 18.81 22.37
C VAL A 264 -20.02 17.37 22.34
N SER A 265 -20.65 16.96 21.24
CA SER A 265 -20.90 15.54 20.97
C SER A 265 -19.66 14.82 20.44
N PHE A 266 -19.67 13.49 20.42
CA PHE A 266 -18.61 12.71 19.79
C PHE A 266 -18.51 13.00 18.29
N ALA A 267 -19.65 13.21 17.64
CA ALA A 267 -19.69 13.60 16.23
C ALA A 267 -19.03 14.97 16.00
N ASP A 268 -19.28 15.97 16.86
CA ASP A 268 -18.63 17.28 16.80
C ASP A 268 -17.11 17.17 17.04
N ALA A 269 -16.72 16.29 17.98
CA ALA A 269 -15.30 16.06 18.25
C ALA A 269 -14.55 15.48 17.03
N LEU A 270 -15.19 14.61 16.24
CA LEU A 270 -14.62 14.11 14.97
C LEU A 270 -14.62 15.20 13.89
N GLN A 271 -15.73 15.96 13.77
CA GLN A 271 -15.94 17.05 12.80
C GLN A 271 -14.85 18.12 12.93
N HIS A 272 -14.60 18.59 14.14
CA HIS A 272 -13.63 19.64 14.45
C HIS A 272 -12.24 19.10 14.81
N SER A 273 -12.10 17.76 14.83
CA SER A 273 -10.82 17.09 15.11
C SER A 273 -10.25 17.38 16.50
N ILE A 274 -11.09 17.41 17.55
CA ILE A 274 -10.76 17.79 18.91
C ILE A 274 -9.86 16.75 19.58
N ASN A 275 -8.61 17.10 19.91
CA ASN A 275 -7.64 16.19 20.49
C ASN A 275 -7.99 15.78 21.92
N SER A 276 -8.45 16.73 22.75
CA SER A 276 -8.77 16.50 24.15
C SER A 276 -9.81 15.40 24.33
N VAL A 277 -10.86 15.41 23.49
CA VAL A 277 -11.93 14.39 23.51
C VAL A 277 -11.38 13.02 23.11
N PHE A 278 -10.65 12.94 22.00
CA PHE A 278 -10.06 11.67 21.56
C PHE A 278 -9.01 11.12 22.53
N CYS A 279 -8.22 11.99 23.16
CA CYS A 279 -7.30 11.62 24.22
C CYS A 279 -8.05 10.95 25.40
N ASN A 280 -9.13 11.55 25.89
CA ASN A 280 -9.93 10.98 26.97
C ASN A 280 -10.61 9.66 26.56
N ILE A 281 -11.12 9.56 25.33
CA ILE A 281 -11.65 8.31 24.77
C ILE A 281 -10.54 7.23 24.74
N GLY A 282 -9.34 7.59 24.32
CA GLY A 282 -8.21 6.66 24.30
C GLY A 282 -7.85 6.12 25.67
N LYS A 283 -7.79 6.99 26.68
CA LYS A 283 -7.55 6.63 28.08
C LYS A 283 -8.63 5.69 28.63
N ASP A 284 -9.89 5.96 28.30
CA ASP A 284 -11.01 5.17 28.76
C ASP A 284 -11.09 3.80 28.05
N LEU A 285 -10.79 3.73 26.74
CA LEU A 285 -10.75 2.48 25.99
C LEU A 285 -9.56 1.59 26.36
N GLY A 286 -8.43 2.20 26.69
CA GLY A 286 -7.12 1.58 26.82
C GLY A 286 -6.40 1.37 25.49
N GLY A 287 -5.08 1.37 25.53
CA GLY A 287 -4.22 1.27 24.36
C GLY A 287 -4.35 -0.07 23.64
N LEU A 288 -4.46 -1.18 24.37
CA LEU A 288 -4.62 -2.52 23.78
C LEU A 288 -5.96 -2.68 23.04
N ALA A 289 -7.04 -1.97 23.45
CA ALA A 289 -8.30 -1.98 22.72
C ALA A 289 -8.14 -1.31 21.35
N ILE A 290 -7.43 -0.18 21.29
CA ILE A 290 -7.09 0.49 20.03
C ILE A 290 -6.20 -0.39 19.16
N VAL A 291 -5.16 -1.03 19.73
CA VAL A 291 -4.28 -1.96 19.00
C VAL A 291 -5.06 -3.16 18.44
N ARG A 292 -6.01 -3.73 19.20
CA ARG A 292 -6.90 -4.77 18.67
C ARG A 292 -7.71 -4.29 17.47
N LYS A 293 -8.21 -3.05 17.50
CA LYS A 293 -8.92 -2.44 16.38
C LYS A 293 -7.99 -2.23 15.17
N MET A 294 -6.77 -1.74 15.38
CA MET A 294 -5.74 -1.64 14.34
C MET A 294 -5.55 -2.99 13.63
N LYS A 295 -5.36 -4.07 14.39
CA LYS A 295 -5.17 -5.42 13.81
C LYS A 295 -6.37 -5.87 12.95
N ARG A 296 -7.58 -5.53 13.34
CA ARG A 296 -8.78 -5.81 12.53
C ARG A 296 -8.79 -5.06 11.20
N PHE A 297 -8.17 -3.87 11.12
CA PHE A 297 -7.97 -3.13 9.87
C PHE A 297 -6.74 -3.61 9.05
N GLY A 298 -6.04 -4.65 9.50
CA GLY A 298 -4.88 -5.21 8.80
C GLY A 298 -3.52 -4.59 9.18
N PHE A 299 -3.46 -3.73 10.20
CA PHE A 299 -2.19 -3.28 10.76
C PHE A 299 -1.38 -4.46 11.30
N TYR A 300 -0.07 -4.28 11.46
CA TYR A 300 0.91 -5.29 11.87
C TYR A 300 1.16 -6.39 10.85
N SER A 301 0.45 -6.37 9.72
CA SER A 301 0.68 -7.26 8.60
C SER A 301 1.14 -6.45 7.38
N VAL A 302 2.00 -7.04 6.56
CA VAL A 302 2.34 -6.47 5.25
C VAL A 302 1.09 -6.56 4.37
N PRO A 303 0.58 -5.44 3.81
CA PRO A 303 -0.60 -5.48 2.95
C PRO A 303 -0.41 -6.47 1.78
N PRO A 304 -1.36 -7.38 1.53
CA PRO A 304 -1.23 -8.45 0.52
C PRO A 304 -1.47 -7.94 -0.92
N LEU A 305 -0.56 -7.11 -1.40
CA LEU A 305 -0.52 -6.62 -2.79
C LEU A 305 0.47 -7.46 -3.61
N GLU A 306 0.35 -7.50 -4.95
CA GLU A 306 1.19 -8.33 -5.81
C GLU A 306 2.64 -7.81 -5.97
N THR A 307 2.93 -6.58 -5.59
CA THR A 307 4.32 -6.06 -5.60
C THR A 307 5.22 -6.81 -4.61
N PRO A 308 6.56 -6.79 -4.77
CA PRO A 308 7.49 -7.52 -3.89
C PRO A 308 7.30 -7.18 -2.40
N VAL A 309 7.40 -8.16 -1.52
CA VAL A 309 7.17 -7.98 -0.07
C VAL A 309 8.09 -6.94 0.54
N ASN A 310 9.36 -6.89 0.10
CA ASN A 310 10.34 -5.91 0.58
C ASN A 310 10.13 -4.48 0.04
N GLU A 311 9.17 -4.27 -0.84
CA GLU A 311 8.71 -2.95 -1.32
C GLU A 311 7.43 -2.49 -0.61
N ARG A 312 7.03 -3.18 0.44
CA ARG A 312 5.84 -2.90 1.26
C ARG A 312 6.21 -2.93 2.74
N ALA A 313 5.62 -2.02 3.51
CA ALA A 313 5.84 -1.96 4.94
C ALA A 313 4.53 -2.20 5.71
N PRO A 314 4.55 -2.97 6.79
CA PRO A 314 3.41 -3.07 7.70
C PRO A 314 3.22 -1.75 8.43
N SER A 315 1.97 -1.33 8.61
CA SER A 315 1.61 -0.23 9.51
C SER A 315 1.43 -0.74 10.93
N GLY A 316 1.73 0.08 11.95
CA GLY A 316 1.63 -0.35 13.34
C GLY A 316 2.30 0.64 14.30
N LEU A 317 2.61 0.20 15.49
CA LEU A 317 3.44 0.95 16.42
C LEU A 317 4.91 0.63 16.21
N TYR A 318 5.74 1.66 16.25
CA TYR A 318 7.17 1.55 15.98
C TYR A 318 8.00 2.11 17.13
N ASN A 319 9.03 1.38 17.50
CA ASN A 319 10.16 1.90 18.25
C ASN A 319 11.24 2.26 17.25
N ARG A 320 11.37 3.56 16.93
CA ARG A 320 12.23 4.05 15.84
C ARG A 320 11.88 3.39 14.50
N SER A 321 12.68 2.43 14.02
CA SER A 321 12.46 1.71 12.76
C SER A 321 11.89 0.28 12.95
N ARG A 322 11.76 -0.19 14.19
CA ARG A 322 11.31 -1.54 14.50
C ARG A 322 9.82 -1.55 14.82
N LEU A 323 9.05 -2.35 14.09
CA LEU A 323 7.65 -2.63 14.43
C LEU A 323 7.59 -3.33 15.79
N VAL A 324 6.75 -2.83 16.69
CA VAL A 324 6.52 -3.40 18.02
C VAL A 324 5.04 -3.73 18.17
N ASP A 325 4.74 -4.92 18.71
CA ASP A 325 3.38 -5.37 19.00
C ASP A 325 3.19 -5.42 20.52
N PRO A 326 2.63 -4.34 21.13
CA PRO A 326 2.46 -4.27 22.57
C PRO A 326 1.57 -5.39 23.10
N LYS A 327 1.94 -5.92 24.29
CA LYS A 327 1.18 -6.95 24.99
C LYS A 327 0.58 -6.45 26.30
N GLU A 328 1.04 -5.30 26.79
CA GLU A 328 0.65 -4.67 28.03
C GLU A 328 0.28 -3.20 27.83
N GLU A 329 -0.67 -2.70 28.59
CA GLU A 329 -1.10 -1.29 28.54
C GLU A 329 0.05 -0.32 28.84
N SER A 330 0.96 -0.69 29.73
CA SER A 330 2.15 0.10 30.10
C SER A 330 3.09 0.43 28.92
N GLN A 331 2.97 -0.31 27.82
CA GLN A 331 3.78 -0.12 26.61
C GLN A 331 3.19 0.90 25.64
N ILE A 332 2.01 1.45 25.94
CA ILE A 332 1.25 2.31 25.03
C ILE A 332 0.88 3.61 25.79
N ASP A 333 0.95 4.72 25.10
CA ASP A 333 0.32 5.97 25.51
C ASP A 333 -1.07 6.01 24.84
N PRO A 334 -2.15 5.61 25.55
CA PRO A 334 -3.46 5.45 24.92
C PRO A 334 -4.07 6.78 24.51
N GLY A 335 -3.80 7.86 25.28
CA GLY A 335 -4.30 9.18 24.96
C GLY A 335 -3.70 9.74 23.69
N ARG A 336 -2.37 9.68 23.53
CA ARG A 336 -1.71 10.14 22.30
C ARG A 336 -1.98 9.21 21.11
N LEU A 337 -2.02 7.89 21.32
CA LEU A 337 -2.37 6.94 20.27
C LEU A 337 -3.74 7.23 19.67
N ALA A 338 -4.72 7.59 20.49
CA ALA A 338 -6.10 7.81 20.05
C ALA A 338 -6.25 8.89 18.97
N PHE A 339 -5.33 9.84 18.86
CA PHE A 339 -5.31 10.83 17.77
C PHE A 339 -4.11 10.70 16.85
N GLY A 340 -3.46 9.52 16.84
CA GLY A 340 -2.44 9.14 15.87
C GLY A 340 -1.07 9.74 16.13
N GLN A 341 -0.72 9.92 17.39
CA GLN A 341 0.60 10.30 17.88
C GLN A 341 1.06 9.30 18.94
N GLY A 342 2.30 9.39 19.37
CA GLY A 342 2.83 8.52 20.40
C GLY A 342 4.29 8.82 20.73
N PRO A 343 4.79 8.29 21.86
CA PRO A 343 6.19 8.41 22.20
C PRO A 343 7.06 7.59 21.23
N THR A 344 8.34 7.93 21.16
CA THR A 344 9.30 7.32 20.20
C THR A 344 9.43 5.80 20.33
N HIS A 345 9.10 5.22 21.48
CA HIS A 345 9.14 3.78 21.70
C HIS A 345 7.86 3.02 21.24
N ALA A 346 6.77 3.76 20.96
CA ALA A 346 5.49 3.21 20.49
C ALA A 346 4.76 4.21 19.56
N GLU A 347 5.47 4.76 18.59
CA GLU A 347 4.92 5.75 17.66
C GLU A 347 4.06 5.07 16.58
N PRO A 348 2.81 5.51 16.36
CA PRO A 348 2.02 5.00 15.24
C PRO A 348 2.62 5.44 13.91
N ARG A 349 2.87 4.48 13.04
CA ARG A 349 3.36 4.70 11.66
C ARG A 349 2.46 3.98 10.69
N VAL A 350 2.09 4.67 9.60
CA VAL A 350 1.15 4.16 8.59
C VAL A 350 1.67 4.40 7.19
N THR A 351 1.29 3.50 6.28
CA THR A 351 1.44 3.73 4.84
C THR A 351 0.16 4.36 4.26
N PRO A 352 0.23 5.13 3.17
CA PRO A 352 -0.95 5.60 2.45
C PRO A 352 -1.90 4.46 2.03
N LEU A 353 -1.36 3.32 1.61
CA LEU A 353 -2.15 2.12 1.28
C LEU A 353 -2.96 1.64 2.50
N GLN A 354 -2.35 1.56 3.68
CA GLN A 354 -3.06 1.15 4.90
C GLN A 354 -4.19 2.12 5.25
N MET A 355 -3.98 3.42 5.10
CA MET A 355 -5.02 4.41 5.38
C MET A 355 -6.14 4.39 4.33
N ALA A 356 -5.83 4.06 3.07
CA ALA A 356 -6.83 3.80 2.05
C ALA A 356 -7.65 2.54 2.37
N ILE A 357 -7.03 1.48 2.91
CA ILE A 357 -7.73 0.27 3.40
C ILE A 357 -8.67 0.63 4.55
N VAL A 358 -8.26 1.48 5.50
CA VAL A 358 -9.14 1.96 6.60
C VAL A 358 -10.36 2.66 6.02
N ALA A 359 -10.16 3.63 5.11
CA ALA A 359 -11.26 4.36 4.47
C ALA A 359 -12.19 3.42 3.68
N ALA A 360 -11.61 2.47 2.91
CA ALA A 360 -12.36 1.49 2.13
C ALA A 360 -13.17 0.54 3.01
N ALA A 361 -12.62 0.13 4.16
CA ALA A 361 -13.34 -0.73 5.10
C ALA A 361 -14.55 -0.02 5.73
N VAL A 362 -14.41 1.24 6.16
CA VAL A 362 -15.54 2.03 6.66
C VAL A 362 -16.60 2.16 5.56
N ALA A 363 -16.19 2.54 4.35
CA ALA A 363 -17.05 2.66 3.17
C ALA A 363 -17.77 1.35 2.78
N ASN A 364 -17.20 0.20 3.13
CA ASN A 364 -17.72 -1.13 2.82
C ASN A 364 -18.38 -1.81 4.04
N SER A 365 -19.15 -1.05 4.82
CA SER A 365 -19.85 -1.55 6.01
C SER A 365 -18.90 -2.27 6.98
N GLY A 366 -17.69 -1.78 7.13
CA GLY A 366 -16.66 -2.30 8.03
C GLY A 366 -15.90 -3.52 7.51
N GLN A 367 -16.17 -4.00 6.30
CA GLN A 367 -15.48 -5.14 5.70
C GLN A 367 -14.14 -4.73 5.07
N VAL A 368 -13.07 -5.41 5.45
CA VAL A 368 -11.73 -5.23 4.86
C VAL A 368 -11.59 -6.18 3.68
N MET A 369 -11.39 -5.62 2.49
CA MET A 369 -11.10 -6.39 1.29
C MET A 369 -9.59 -6.45 1.05
N ARG A 370 -9.12 -7.57 0.47
CA ARG A 370 -7.74 -7.69 0.02
C ARG A 370 -7.47 -6.69 -1.10
N PRO A 371 -6.50 -5.76 -0.95
CA PRO A 371 -6.11 -4.90 -2.05
C PRO A 371 -5.39 -5.71 -3.13
N TYR A 372 -5.65 -5.40 -4.39
CA TYR A 372 -4.94 -5.99 -5.53
C TYR A 372 -4.80 -5.02 -6.69
N VAL A 373 -3.75 -5.22 -7.48
CA VAL A 373 -3.42 -4.38 -8.63
C VAL A 373 -3.38 -5.18 -9.94
N VAL A 374 -3.20 -6.50 -9.89
CA VAL A 374 -3.28 -7.39 -11.07
C VAL A 374 -4.71 -7.91 -11.20
N GLU A 375 -5.40 -7.51 -12.26
CA GLU A 375 -6.79 -7.92 -12.55
C GLU A 375 -6.83 -9.32 -13.15
N ARG A 376 -6.01 -9.54 -14.20
CA ARG A 376 -5.91 -10.80 -14.91
C ARG A 376 -4.58 -10.94 -15.64
N VAL A 377 -4.24 -12.19 -15.92
CA VAL A 377 -3.11 -12.61 -16.75
C VAL A 377 -3.65 -13.29 -17.99
N VAL A 378 -3.15 -12.93 -19.15
CA VAL A 378 -3.63 -13.43 -20.45
C VAL A 378 -2.45 -13.99 -21.24
N ALA A 379 -2.58 -15.22 -21.73
CA ALA A 379 -1.60 -15.87 -22.58
C ALA A 379 -1.55 -15.22 -23.98
N PRO A 380 -0.48 -15.44 -24.78
CA PRO A 380 -0.36 -14.90 -26.12
C PRO A 380 -1.50 -15.29 -27.09
N ASP A 381 -2.13 -16.45 -26.87
CA ASP A 381 -3.30 -16.92 -27.63
C ASP A 381 -4.63 -16.27 -27.22
N GLY A 382 -4.59 -15.35 -26.22
CA GLY A 382 -5.78 -14.67 -25.68
C GLY A 382 -6.47 -15.42 -24.54
N THR A 383 -5.99 -16.60 -24.15
CA THR A 383 -6.55 -17.36 -23.03
C THR A 383 -6.28 -16.67 -21.68
N VAL A 384 -7.29 -16.57 -20.83
CA VAL A 384 -7.11 -16.05 -19.48
C VAL A 384 -6.49 -17.10 -18.58
N VAL A 385 -5.20 -16.94 -18.27
CA VAL A 385 -4.42 -17.84 -17.40
C VAL A 385 -4.83 -17.70 -15.94
N SER A 386 -5.05 -16.46 -15.49
CA SER A 386 -5.44 -16.15 -14.12
C SER A 386 -6.31 -14.89 -14.07
N ARG A 387 -7.26 -14.87 -13.13
CA ARG A 387 -8.09 -13.70 -12.82
C ARG A 387 -8.23 -13.54 -11.32
N THR A 388 -7.88 -12.37 -10.82
CA THR A 388 -8.05 -12.05 -9.40
C THR A 388 -9.55 -11.89 -9.08
N LYS A 389 -9.99 -12.58 -8.03
CA LYS A 389 -11.34 -12.42 -7.47
C LYS A 389 -11.26 -11.57 -6.21
N PRO A 390 -12.29 -10.73 -5.95
CA PRO A 390 -12.39 -10.04 -4.67
C PRO A 390 -12.32 -11.04 -3.51
N ASP A 391 -11.52 -10.72 -2.51
CA ASP A 391 -11.29 -11.55 -1.33
C ASP A 391 -11.48 -10.72 -0.05
N ARG A 392 -12.25 -11.25 0.89
CA ARG A 392 -12.55 -10.61 2.16
C ARG A 392 -11.54 -11.06 3.21
N LEU A 393 -10.78 -10.12 3.77
CA LEU A 393 -9.80 -10.39 4.84
C LEU A 393 -10.46 -10.45 6.24
N GLY A 394 -11.56 -9.71 6.45
CA GLY A 394 -12.24 -9.71 7.75
C GLY A 394 -13.24 -8.59 7.94
N GLN A 395 -13.76 -8.46 9.17
CA GLN A 395 -14.64 -7.40 9.62
C GLN A 395 -13.91 -6.54 10.64
N ALA A 396 -13.61 -5.28 10.29
CA ALA A 396 -12.91 -4.35 11.18
C ALA A 396 -13.86 -3.56 12.08
N VAL A 397 -15.05 -3.23 11.56
CA VAL A 397 -16.10 -2.45 12.25
C VAL A 397 -17.44 -3.13 12.04
N ARG A 398 -18.32 -3.13 13.02
CA ARG A 398 -19.69 -3.61 12.84
C ARG A 398 -20.43 -2.74 11.81
N PRO A 399 -21.31 -3.30 10.97
CA PRO A 399 -21.97 -2.56 9.88
C PRO A 399 -22.69 -1.29 10.35
N GLU A 400 -23.44 -1.38 11.45
CA GLU A 400 -24.17 -0.26 12.06
C GLU A 400 -23.22 0.86 12.49
N HIS A 401 -22.09 0.53 13.11
CA HIS A 401 -21.10 1.51 13.55
C HIS A 401 -20.25 2.06 12.38
N ALA A 402 -20.10 1.29 11.30
CA ALA A 402 -19.48 1.81 10.08
C ALA A 402 -20.38 2.87 9.43
N GLN A 403 -21.71 2.71 9.49
CA GLN A 403 -22.65 3.71 9.04
C GLN A 403 -22.60 4.97 9.91
N GLU A 404 -22.69 4.82 11.24
CA GLU A 404 -22.54 5.95 12.18
C GLU A 404 -21.23 6.71 11.95
N LEU A 405 -20.12 5.99 11.80
CA LEU A 405 -18.83 6.60 11.50
C LEU A 405 -18.81 7.32 10.14
N THR A 406 -19.51 6.78 9.14
CA THR A 406 -19.68 7.43 7.84
C THR A 406 -20.37 8.78 8.00
N GLU A 407 -21.48 8.84 8.73
CA GLU A 407 -22.24 10.07 9.00
C GLU A 407 -21.39 11.10 9.76
N MET A 408 -20.63 10.66 10.78
CA MET A 408 -19.68 11.52 11.48
C MET A 408 -18.59 12.06 10.55
N MET A 409 -18.06 11.22 9.63
CA MET A 409 -17.04 11.63 8.65
C MET A 409 -17.60 12.55 7.55
N GLU A 410 -18.88 12.46 7.21
CA GLU A 410 -19.53 13.41 6.31
C GLU A 410 -19.59 14.82 6.92
N ARG A 411 -19.84 14.94 8.23
CA ARG A 411 -19.82 16.24 8.94
C ARG A 411 -18.44 16.92 8.83
N VAL A 412 -17.35 16.14 8.79
CA VAL A 412 -16.00 16.70 8.59
C VAL A 412 -15.86 17.42 7.25
N VAL A 413 -16.52 16.90 6.19
CA VAL A 413 -16.44 17.47 4.84
C VAL A 413 -17.51 18.54 4.60
N SER A 414 -18.71 18.39 5.18
CA SER A 414 -19.81 19.34 4.97
C SER A 414 -19.63 20.63 5.76
N GLY A 415 -19.01 20.61 6.93
CA GLY A 415 -18.89 21.80 7.79
C GLY A 415 -17.72 21.77 8.79
N GLY A 416 -16.78 20.84 8.60
CA GLY A 416 -15.62 20.66 9.48
C GLY A 416 -14.28 21.00 8.82
N THR A 417 -13.25 20.29 9.24
CA THR A 417 -11.87 20.53 8.81
C THR A 417 -11.57 20.08 7.37
N GLY A 418 -12.47 19.35 6.72
CA GLY A 418 -12.28 18.71 5.40
C GLY A 418 -13.07 19.35 4.25
N THR A 419 -13.62 20.53 4.40
CA THR A 419 -14.51 21.20 3.43
C THR A 419 -13.91 21.33 2.02
N ALA A 420 -12.59 21.41 1.89
CA ALA A 420 -11.91 21.47 0.59
C ALA A 420 -12.04 20.17 -0.23
N ALA A 421 -12.49 19.06 0.36
CA ALA A 421 -12.80 17.82 -0.34
C ALA A 421 -14.25 17.73 -0.84
N ALA A 422 -15.11 18.71 -0.53
CA ALA A 422 -16.52 18.69 -0.94
C ALA A 422 -16.65 18.68 -2.46
N ILE A 423 -17.54 17.82 -2.97
CA ILE A 423 -17.86 17.68 -4.40
C ILE A 423 -19.34 18.04 -4.56
N PRO A 424 -19.68 19.03 -5.41
CA PRO A 424 -21.07 19.41 -5.61
C PRO A 424 -21.93 18.23 -6.06
N GLY A 425 -23.06 18.01 -5.35
CA GLY A 425 -24.01 16.94 -5.65
C GLY A 425 -23.58 15.53 -5.21
N ILE A 426 -22.43 15.38 -4.54
CA ILE A 426 -21.91 14.09 -4.08
C ILE A 426 -21.63 14.18 -2.57
N ARG A 427 -22.20 13.28 -1.77
CA ARG A 427 -21.88 13.16 -0.35
C ARG A 427 -20.48 12.55 -0.20
N VAL A 428 -19.61 13.24 0.51
CA VAL A 428 -18.22 12.81 0.75
C VAL A 428 -18.01 12.63 2.25
N ALA A 429 -17.53 11.48 2.66
CA ALA A 429 -17.08 11.22 4.02
C ALA A 429 -15.55 11.29 4.08
N GLY A 430 -14.99 11.96 5.10
CA GLY A 430 -13.54 12.09 5.18
C GLY A 430 -13.01 12.48 6.55
N LYS A 431 -11.68 12.47 6.69
CA LYS A 431 -10.97 12.92 7.91
C LYS A 431 -9.63 13.52 7.53
N THR A 432 -9.37 14.72 8.02
CA THR A 432 -8.09 15.41 7.90
C THR A 432 -7.10 14.95 8.96
N GLY A 433 -5.81 15.03 8.64
CA GLY A 433 -4.72 14.82 9.58
C GLY A 433 -3.60 15.83 9.37
N THR A 434 -3.04 16.28 10.47
CA THR A 434 -1.82 17.08 10.52
C THR A 434 -1.00 16.54 11.68
N ALA A 435 0.16 15.96 11.39
CA ALA A 435 1.12 15.54 12.39
C ALA A 435 2.27 16.55 12.39
N GLU A 436 2.42 17.26 13.49
CA GLU A 436 3.45 18.27 13.66
C GLU A 436 4.83 17.59 13.83
N SER A 437 5.83 18.13 13.16
CA SER A 437 7.22 17.64 13.27
C SER A 437 8.04 18.41 14.30
N GLY A 438 7.46 19.42 14.93
CA GLY A 438 8.18 20.39 15.76
C GLY A 438 9.04 21.39 14.95
N VAL A 439 9.05 21.29 13.64
CA VAL A 439 9.79 22.19 12.74
C VAL A 439 8.80 22.86 11.79
N ALA A 440 8.77 24.19 11.79
CA ALA A 440 7.89 24.97 10.94
C ALA A 440 8.05 24.57 9.45
N GLY A 441 6.92 24.40 8.74
CA GLY A 441 6.89 24.01 7.33
C GLY A 441 7.30 22.57 7.05
N ARG A 442 7.33 21.69 8.07
CA ARG A 442 7.70 20.28 7.91
C ARG A 442 6.65 19.29 8.43
N ASN A 443 5.40 19.72 8.59
CA ASN A 443 4.34 18.81 9.02
C ASN A 443 4.07 17.71 8.02
N THR A 444 3.65 16.55 8.51
CA THR A 444 3.02 15.53 7.67
C THR A 444 1.53 15.84 7.61
N THR A 445 1.02 16.09 6.42
CA THR A 445 -0.41 16.36 6.21
C THR A 445 -1.06 15.19 5.50
N SER A 446 -2.27 14.84 5.92
CA SER A 446 -2.97 13.67 5.40
C SER A 446 -4.47 13.93 5.28
N PHE A 447 -5.09 13.17 4.38
CA PHE A 447 -6.54 13.12 4.24
C PHE A 447 -6.95 11.71 3.81
N LEU A 448 -7.92 11.13 4.48
CA LEU A 448 -8.59 9.91 4.07
C LEU A 448 -10.07 10.21 3.83
N CYS A 449 -10.66 9.61 2.81
CA CYS A 449 -12.04 9.85 2.44
C CYS A 449 -12.59 8.74 1.54
N PHE A 450 -13.90 8.79 1.32
CA PHE A 450 -14.56 7.99 0.30
C PHE A 450 -15.79 8.71 -0.26
N ALA A 451 -16.19 8.34 -1.47
CA ALA A 451 -17.31 8.92 -2.18
C ALA A 451 -17.93 7.93 -3.20
N PRO A 452 -19.27 8.09 -3.50
CA PRO A 452 -20.26 8.75 -2.67
C PRO A 452 -20.41 8.07 -1.31
N ALA A 453 -20.84 8.77 -0.26
CA ALA A 453 -20.91 8.19 1.09
C ALA A 453 -22.05 7.16 1.23
N ASP A 454 -23.13 7.34 0.49
CA ASP A 454 -24.31 6.46 0.46
C ASP A 454 -24.13 5.20 -0.41
N ASN A 455 -23.32 5.28 -1.46
CA ASN A 455 -22.98 4.16 -2.34
C ASN A 455 -21.50 4.22 -2.75
N PRO A 456 -20.58 3.88 -1.86
CA PRO A 456 -19.15 4.11 -2.05
C PRO A 456 -18.59 3.40 -3.28
N ARG A 457 -17.96 4.18 -4.17
CA ARG A 457 -17.27 3.72 -5.37
C ARG A 457 -15.76 3.81 -5.26
N VAL A 458 -15.28 4.77 -4.46
CA VAL A 458 -13.84 4.98 -4.26
C VAL A 458 -13.55 5.44 -2.84
N ALA A 459 -12.51 4.87 -2.24
CA ALA A 459 -11.87 5.33 -1.01
C ALA A 459 -10.46 5.80 -1.33
N VAL A 460 -10.06 6.96 -0.79
CA VAL A 460 -8.79 7.62 -1.11
C VAL A 460 -8.04 7.95 0.18
N ALA A 461 -6.73 7.75 0.17
CA ALA A 461 -5.82 8.31 1.17
C ALA A 461 -4.70 9.08 0.49
N VAL A 462 -4.44 10.29 0.97
CA VAL A 462 -3.34 11.16 0.56
C VAL A 462 -2.48 11.47 1.77
N ILE A 463 -1.17 11.29 1.69
CA ILE A 463 -0.20 11.69 2.72
C ILE A 463 0.93 12.47 2.04
N LEU A 464 1.24 13.64 2.60
CA LEU A 464 2.28 14.55 2.12
C LEU A 464 3.28 14.84 3.24
N GLU A 465 4.56 14.82 2.90
CA GLU A 465 5.65 15.18 3.79
C GLU A 465 5.97 16.69 3.70
N ARG A 466 6.48 17.27 4.79
CA ARG A 466 7.11 18.60 4.80
C ARG A 466 6.20 19.71 4.26
N GLN A 467 4.98 19.75 4.76
CA GLN A 467 4.01 20.78 4.39
C GLN A 467 3.95 21.90 5.44
N SER A 468 3.68 23.13 5.00
CA SER A 468 3.42 24.26 5.89
C SER A 468 1.95 24.41 6.25
N GLY A 469 1.05 23.76 5.48
CA GLY A 469 -0.40 23.81 5.71
C GLY A 469 -0.91 22.65 6.55
N THR A 470 -2.23 22.49 6.54
CA THR A 470 -2.97 21.39 7.19
C THR A 470 -3.39 20.33 6.20
N GLY A 471 -3.88 19.19 6.68
CA GLY A 471 -4.48 18.16 5.82
C GLY A 471 -5.66 18.67 5.00
N GLY A 472 -6.47 19.57 5.60
CA GLY A 472 -7.60 20.22 4.90
C GLY A 472 -7.17 21.12 3.75
N THR A 473 -6.05 21.85 3.88
CA THR A 473 -5.60 22.79 2.87
C THR A 473 -4.67 22.17 1.81
N THR A 474 -4.01 21.05 2.11
CA THR A 474 -3.00 20.47 1.21
C THR A 474 -3.38 19.11 0.64
N ALA A 475 -3.85 18.18 1.49
CA ALA A 475 -4.16 16.81 1.08
C ALA A 475 -5.61 16.63 0.59
N ALA A 476 -6.58 17.34 1.21
CA ALA A 476 -8.00 17.25 0.83
C ALA A 476 -8.28 17.67 -0.61
N PRO A 477 -7.71 18.77 -1.18
CA PRO A 477 -7.89 19.13 -2.59
C PRO A 477 -7.37 18.07 -3.56
N ILE A 478 -6.27 17.38 -3.21
CA ILE A 478 -5.70 16.29 -4.02
C ILE A 478 -6.65 15.10 -4.02
N ALA A 479 -7.17 14.72 -2.84
CA ALA A 479 -8.14 13.64 -2.71
C ALA A 479 -9.43 13.94 -3.49
N LYS A 480 -9.92 15.21 -3.44
CA LYS A 480 -11.05 15.67 -4.25
C LYS A 480 -10.83 15.41 -5.73
N ALA A 481 -9.70 15.86 -6.29
CA ALA A 481 -9.40 15.67 -7.70
C ALA A 481 -9.38 14.19 -8.11
N ILE A 482 -8.87 13.31 -7.24
CA ILE A 482 -8.86 11.85 -7.46
C ILE A 482 -10.28 11.29 -7.42
N MET A 483 -11.08 11.68 -6.41
CA MET A 483 -12.48 11.23 -6.30
C MET A 483 -13.29 11.66 -7.53
N GLU A 484 -13.21 12.92 -7.94
CA GLU A 484 -13.92 13.45 -9.12
C GLU A 484 -13.60 12.67 -10.39
N ALA A 485 -12.35 12.24 -10.56
CA ALA A 485 -11.92 11.42 -11.70
C ALA A 485 -12.45 9.98 -11.69
N LEU A 486 -12.91 9.48 -10.52
CA LEU A 486 -13.30 8.07 -10.34
C LEU A 486 -14.81 7.89 -10.09
N VAL A 487 -15.51 8.91 -9.62
CA VAL A 487 -16.96 8.83 -9.33
C VAL A 487 -17.84 9.38 -10.46
N ARG A 488 -17.29 10.19 -11.35
CA ARG A 488 -17.90 10.65 -12.60
C ARG A 488 -17.61 9.64 -13.70
#